data_1d1506e6e8981511c31621d950bc6433
#
_entry.id   1d1506e6e8981511c31621d950bc6433
#
_cell.length_a   1.000
_cell.length_b   1.000
_cell.length_c   1.000
_cell.angle_alpha   90.00
_cell.angle_beta   90.00
_cell.angle_gamma   90.00
#
_symmetry.space_group_name_H-M   'P 1'
#
loop_
_entity.id
_entity.type
_entity.pdbx_description
1 polymer ?
#
loop_
_entity_poly.entity_id
_entity_poly.type
_entity_poly.pdbx_seq_one_letter_code
_entity_poly.pdbx_strand_id
1 'polypeptide(L)'
;MLGIMADSHGQSATIRGALAVFDELGCELIYHLGDICDSAHPETANACIQTLQNSQVKAIKGNNDQVIVANHSGRETSPVSQEVLATLRDLDLAKHHPQAMFIHSLPFIRELGLSSLIGSMGRKEIHRYCRENPEQILFRGHGHNPEIAWLKGQQVMFESLIAGVRLDLLDRIPCVVTCGALTRGLCMIWDPAENYIESLSFRRSHSGR
;
A
#
# COMPACT_ATOMS: atom_id res chain seq x y z
N MET A 1 4.38 13.64 -9.47
CA MET A 1 4.78 12.89 -8.25
C MET A 1 3.57 12.13 -7.71
N LEU A 2 3.76 10.94 -7.17
CA LEU A 2 2.69 10.07 -6.67
C LEU A 2 2.87 9.82 -5.17
N GLY A 3 1.74 9.87 -4.40
CA GLY A 3 1.69 9.47 -3.00
C GLY A 3 1.31 7.99 -2.88
N ILE A 4 1.97 7.26 -1.98
CA ILE A 4 1.73 5.83 -1.75
C ILE A 4 1.61 5.60 -0.25
N MET A 5 0.51 4.97 0.16
CA MET A 5 0.24 4.61 1.55
C MET A 5 -0.38 3.22 1.65
N ALA A 6 -0.30 2.58 2.81
CA ALA A 6 -0.88 1.26 3.09
C ALA A 6 -1.11 1.04 4.58
N ASP A 7 -1.86 -0.01 4.91
CA ASP A 7 -1.92 -0.59 6.25
C ASP A 7 -2.36 0.42 7.31
N SER A 8 -3.49 1.12 7.04
CA SER A 8 -4.11 2.05 7.99
C SER A 8 -4.88 1.35 9.12
N HIS A 9 -5.30 0.09 8.92
CA HIS A 9 -5.95 -0.76 9.92
C HIS A 9 -6.99 0.00 10.76
N GLY A 10 -7.98 0.59 10.08
CA GLY A 10 -9.09 1.28 10.74
C GLY A 10 -8.78 2.68 11.29
N GLN A 11 -7.53 3.16 11.18
CA GLN A 11 -7.11 4.46 11.71
C GLN A 11 -7.31 5.58 10.68
N SER A 12 -8.51 6.09 10.50
CA SER A 12 -8.82 7.17 9.54
C SER A 12 -7.98 8.44 9.77
N ALA A 13 -7.54 8.69 11.00
CA ALA A 13 -6.66 9.82 11.32
C ALA A 13 -5.27 9.70 10.66
N THR A 14 -4.73 8.48 10.52
CA THR A 14 -3.44 8.27 9.85
C THR A 14 -3.56 8.45 8.33
N ILE A 15 -4.72 8.08 7.75
CA ILE A 15 -5.02 8.37 6.33
C ILE A 15 -5.01 9.88 6.11
N ARG A 16 -5.73 10.66 6.94
CA ARG A 16 -5.74 12.12 6.83
C ARG A 16 -4.35 12.74 7.03
N GLY A 17 -3.53 12.19 7.94
CA GLY A 17 -2.16 12.64 8.13
C GLY A 17 -1.28 12.47 6.89
N ALA A 18 -1.37 11.31 6.23
CA ALA A 18 -0.64 11.08 4.98
C ALA A 18 -1.17 11.96 3.83
N LEU A 19 -2.49 12.13 3.72
CA LEU A 19 -3.11 13.01 2.72
C LEU A 19 -2.62 14.45 2.84
N ALA A 20 -2.50 14.98 4.05
CA ALA A 20 -1.98 16.33 4.28
C ALA A 20 -0.52 16.47 3.79
N VAL A 21 0.33 15.45 4.04
CA VAL A 21 1.70 15.42 3.53
C VAL A 21 1.73 15.36 2.00
N PHE A 22 0.88 14.55 1.39
CA PHE A 22 0.83 14.43 -0.07
C PHE A 22 0.32 15.72 -0.75
N ASP A 23 -0.61 16.43 -0.12
CA ASP A 23 -1.10 17.73 -0.57
C ASP A 23 0.02 18.79 -0.49
N GLU A 24 0.73 18.88 0.64
CA GLU A 24 1.88 19.78 0.82
C GLU A 24 3.00 19.54 -0.22
N LEU A 25 3.19 18.28 -0.64
CA LEU A 25 4.20 17.90 -1.64
C LEU A 25 3.68 17.98 -3.09
N GLY A 26 2.41 18.31 -3.30
CA GLY A 26 1.80 18.41 -4.62
C GLY A 26 1.67 17.07 -5.35
N CYS A 27 1.35 15.98 -4.64
CA CYS A 27 1.13 14.68 -5.27
C CYS A 27 -0.16 14.71 -6.11
N GLU A 28 -0.05 14.40 -7.40
CA GLU A 28 -1.17 14.42 -8.36
C GLU A 28 -2.05 13.16 -8.28
N LEU A 29 -1.46 12.04 -7.93
CA LEU A 29 -2.13 10.75 -7.77
C LEU A 29 -1.73 10.13 -6.43
N ILE A 30 -2.72 9.56 -5.75
CA ILE A 30 -2.51 8.90 -4.47
C ILE A 30 -3.04 7.47 -4.53
N TYR A 31 -2.23 6.51 -4.06
CA TYR A 31 -2.59 5.11 -3.97
C TYR A 31 -2.62 4.65 -2.51
N HIS A 32 -3.67 3.88 -2.14
CA HIS A 32 -3.72 3.13 -0.89
C HIS A 32 -3.63 1.63 -1.18
N LEU A 33 -2.57 0.98 -0.69
CA LEU A 33 -2.22 -0.40 -1.06
C LEU A 33 -2.87 -1.46 -0.15
N GLY A 34 -4.11 -1.21 0.29
CA GLY A 34 -4.92 -2.17 1.04
C GLY A 34 -4.67 -2.17 2.55
N ASP A 35 -5.41 -3.03 3.26
CA ASP A 35 -5.57 -3.03 4.71
C ASP A 35 -5.98 -1.63 5.22
N ILE A 36 -7.02 -1.10 4.56
CA ILE A 36 -7.66 0.17 4.90
C ILE A 36 -8.35 0.04 6.25
N CYS A 37 -9.06 -1.08 6.42
CA CYS A 37 -9.88 -1.39 7.57
C CYS A 37 -9.16 -2.36 8.52
N ASP A 38 -9.68 -2.47 9.75
CA ASP A 38 -9.26 -3.47 10.73
C ASP A 38 -10.37 -4.52 10.89
N SER A 39 -10.06 -5.77 10.58
CA SER A 39 -11.03 -6.86 10.70
C SER A 39 -11.39 -7.21 12.15
N ALA A 40 -10.56 -6.82 13.13
CA ALA A 40 -10.85 -6.94 14.55
C ALA A 40 -11.75 -5.78 15.06
N HIS A 41 -11.74 -4.63 14.37
CA HIS A 41 -12.51 -3.43 14.69
C HIS A 41 -13.31 -2.94 13.48
N PRO A 42 -14.27 -3.74 12.96
CA PRO A 42 -14.99 -3.46 11.72
C PRO A 42 -15.80 -2.16 11.74
N GLU A 43 -16.21 -1.67 12.92
CA GLU A 43 -16.91 -0.39 13.09
C GLU A 43 -16.10 0.82 12.59
N THR A 44 -14.78 0.71 12.51
CA THR A 44 -13.87 1.77 12.01
C THR A 44 -13.89 1.92 10.49
N ALA A 45 -14.39 0.92 9.76
CA ALA A 45 -14.38 0.86 8.30
C ALA A 45 -15.11 2.05 7.66
N ASN A 46 -16.26 2.44 8.23
CA ASN A 46 -17.06 3.54 7.69
C ASN A 46 -16.26 4.85 7.61
N ALA A 47 -15.55 5.20 8.68
CA ALA A 47 -14.74 6.42 8.73
C ALA A 47 -13.54 6.38 7.78
N CYS A 48 -12.91 5.23 7.62
CA CYS A 48 -11.77 5.06 6.71
C CYS A 48 -12.20 5.20 5.25
N ILE A 49 -13.24 4.47 4.83
CA ILE A 49 -13.73 4.52 3.46
C ILE A 49 -14.24 5.92 3.09
N GLN A 50 -15.00 6.56 3.99
CA GLN A 50 -15.45 7.94 3.76
C GLN A 50 -14.27 8.90 3.57
N THR A 51 -13.18 8.74 4.34
CA THR A 51 -11.97 9.57 4.19
C THR A 51 -11.34 9.38 2.82
N LEU A 52 -11.26 8.14 2.30
CA LEU A 52 -10.70 7.86 0.98
C LEU A 52 -11.58 8.39 -0.16
N GLN A 53 -12.90 8.21 -0.07
CA GLN A 53 -13.85 8.69 -1.08
C GLN A 53 -13.80 10.21 -1.25
N ASN A 54 -13.66 10.96 -0.16
CA ASN A 54 -13.55 12.42 -0.18
C ASN A 54 -12.23 12.93 -0.76
N SER A 55 -11.24 12.07 -0.95
CA SER A 55 -9.85 12.46 -1.29
C SER A 55 -9.36 11.90 -2.64
N GLN A 56 -10.24 11.32 -3.45
CA GLN A 56 -9.94 10.75 -4.79
C GLN A 56 -8.78 9.73 -4.80
N VAL A 57 -8.56 9.02 -3.69
CA VAL A 57 -7.51 8.02 -3.56
C VAL A 57 -7.84 6.77 -4.38
N LYS A 58 -6.88 6.26 -5.14
CA LYS A 58 -6.97 4.98 -5.84
C LYS A 58 -6.62 3.85 -4.87
N ALA A 59 -7.62 3.25 -4.25
CA ALA A 59 -7.41 2.17 -3.31
C ALA A 59 -7.44 0.79 -3.99
N ILE A 60 -6.73 -0.16 -3.39
CA ILE A 60 -6.82 -1.59 -3.66
C ILE A 60 -7.20 -2.34 -2.39
N LYS A 61 -7.63 -3.58 -2.55
CA LYS A 61 -8.06 -4.44 -1.46
C LYS A 61 -6.88 -5.04 -0.70
N GLY A 62 -6.93 -5.02 0.64
CA GLY A 62 -6.06 -5.79 1.52
C GLY A 62 -6.77 -7.02 2.10
N ASN A 63 -6.04 -7.81 2.87
CA ASN A 63 -6.62 -9.01 3.50
C ASN A 63 -7.64 -8.67 4.59
N ASN A 64 -7.41 -7.62 5.39
CA ASN A 64 -8.38 -7.18 6.39
C ASN A 64 -9.67 -6.67 5.75
N ASP A 65 -9.56 -5.94 4.63
CA ASP A 65 -10.71 -5.47 3.85
C ASP A 65 -11.55 -6.65 3.34
N GLN A 66 -10.89 -7.70 2.83
CA GLN A 66 -11.56 -8.92 2.37
C GLN A 66 -12.24 -9.68 3.51
N VAL A 67 -11.62 -9.77 4.68
CA VAL A 67 -12.20 -10.41 5.88
C VAL A 67 -13.47 -9.69 6.32
N ILE A 68 -13.48 -8.35 6.31
CA ILE A 68 -14.69 -7.56 6.61
C ILE A 68 -15.81 -7.88 5.62
N VAL A 69 -15.52 -7.88 4.32
CA VAL A 69 -16.52 -8.24 3.29
C VAL A 69 -17.08 -9.65 3.54
N ALA A 70 -16.20 -10.64 3.79
CA ALA A 70 -16.62 -12.02 4.02
C ALA A 70 -17.48 -12.19 5.28
N ASN A 71 -17.15 -11.47 6.36
CA ASN A 71 -17.80 -11.63 7.64
C ASN A 71 -19.09 -10.80 7.79
N HIS A 72 -19.25 -9.71 7.05
CA HIS A 72 -20.34 -8.75 7.26
C HIS A 72 -21.34 -8.63 6.10
N SER A 73 -21.01 -9.13 4.89
CA SER A 73 -21.94 -9.10 3.76
C SER A 73 -23.19 -9.95 4.05
N GLY A 74 -24.35 -9.36 3.79
CA GLY A 74 -25.65 -10.04 3.99
C GLY A 74 -26.09 -10.17 5.45
N ARG A 75 -25.39 -9.57 6.42
CA ARG A 75 -25.83 -9.56 7.82
C ARG A 75 -26.72 -8.34 8.11
N GLU A 76 -27.86 -8.55 8.72
CA GLU A 76 -28.79 -7.47 9.13
C GLU A 76 -28.18 -6.57 10.21
N THR A 77 -27.37 -7.16 11.12
CA THR A 77 -26.72 -6.44 12.24
C THR A 77 -25.23 -6.30 12.03
N SER A 78 -24.82 -5.57 10.99
CA SER A 78 -23.41 -5.26 10.75
C SER A 78 -23.04 -3.86 11.28
N PRO A 79 -21.89 -3.66 11.95
CA PRO A 79 -21.40 -2.33 12.28
C PRO A 79 -20.87 -1.57 11.04
N VAL A 80 -20.72 -2.27 9.91
CA VAL A 80 -20.28 -1.71 8.63
C VAL A 80 -21.50 -1.46 7.73
N SER A 81 -21.63 -0.27 7.19
CA SER A 81 -22.73 0.08 6.30
C SER A 81 -22.70 -0.73 5.00
N GLN A 82 -23.86 -0.96 4.39
CA GLN A 82 -23.96 -1.71 3.13
C GLN A 82 -23.21 -0.99 1.98
N GLU A 83 -23.18 0.32 1.99
CA GLU A 83 -22.42 1.15 1.03
C GLU A 83 -20.92 0.90 1.15
N VAL A 84 -20.40 0.88 2.39
CA VAL A 84 -18.98 0.59 2.66
C VAL A 84 -18.65 -0.85 2.30
N LEU A 85 -19.51 -1.82 2.60
CA LEU A 85 -19.31 -3.21 2.18
C LEU A 85 -19.29 -3.36 0.66
N ALA A 86 -20.14 -2.63 -0.05
CA ALA A 86 -20.13 -2.60 -1.51
C ALA A 86 -18.80 -2.02 -2.03
N THR A 87 -18.38 -0.87 -1.49
CA THR A 87 -17.09 -0.26 -1.84
C THR A 87 -15.92 -1.22 -1.62
N LEU A 88 -15.84 -1.85 -0.44
CA LEU A 88 -14.77 -2.82 -0.13
C LEU A 88 -14.81 -4.07 -1.04
N ARG A 89 -16.02 -4.53 -1.41
CA ARG A 89 -16.18 -5.66 -2.34
C ARG A 89 -15.66 -5.33 -3.73
N ASP A 90 -15.86 -4.10 -4.19
CA ASP A 90 -15.55 -3.66 -5.55
C ASP A 90 -14.11 -3.15 -5.69
N LEU A 91 -13.32 -3.08 -4.59
CA LEU A 91 -11.89 -2.77 -4.69
C LEU A 91 -11.15 -3.80 -5.54
N ASP A 92 -10.34 -3.32 -6.47
CA ASP A 92 -9.44 -4.16 -7.25
C ASP A 92 -8.35 -4.80 -6.37
N LEU A 93 -7.78 -5.90 -6.84
CA LEU A 93 -6.61 -6.54 -6.21
C LEU A 93 -5.29 -5.90 -6.62
N ALA A 94 -5.28 -5.18 -7.74
CA ALA A 94 -4.11 -4.45 -8.25
C ALA A 94 -4.53 -3.18 -9.00
N LYS A 95 -3.62 -2.22 -9.05
CA LYS A 95 -3.64 -1.08 -9.98
C LYS A 95 -2.36 -1.08 -10.80
N HIS A 96 -2.43 -0.52 -12.00
CA HIS A 96 -1.31 -0.47 -12.92
C HIS A 96 -0.97 0.97 -13.31
N HIS A 97 0.31 1.20 -13.46
CA HIS A 97 0.92 2.38 -14.06
C HIS A 97 1.89 1.90 -15.16
N PRO A 98 2.23 2.69 -16.20
CA PRO A 98 3.15 2.24 -17.24
C PRO A 98 4.47 1.65 -16.73
N GLN A 99 5.00 2.16 -15.62
CA GLN A 99 6.29 1.74 -15.03
C GLN A 99 6.12 0.94 -13.73
N ALA A 100 4.89 0.73 -13.23
CA ALA A 100 4.71 0.12 -11.92
C ALA A 100 3.39 -0.67 -11.81
N MET A 101 3.40 -1.64 -10.91
CA MET A 101 2.24 -2.34 -10.42
C MET A 101 2.06 -2.08 -8.92
N PHE A 102 0.83 -1.87 -8.49
CA PHE A 102 0.44 -1.63 -7.10
C PHE A 102 -0.42 -2.78 -6.61
N ILE A 103 0.00 -3.42 -5.53
CA ILE A 103 -0.69 -4.58 -4.91
C ILE A 103 -0.65 -4.49 -3.40
N HIS A 104 -1.44 -5.35 -2.73
CA HIS A 104 -1.33 -5.46 -1.28
C HIS A 104 -0.17 -6.38 -0.87
N SER A 105 -0.14 -7.63 -1.34
CA SER A 105 0.87 -8.61 -0.89
C SER A 105 1.63 -9.30 -2.02
N LEU A 106 0.99 -10.20 -2.82
CA LEU A 106 1.65 -10.95 -3.90
C LEU A 106 1.14 -10.52 -5.30
N PRO A 107 2.04 -10.40 -6.30
CA PRO A 107 1.67 -9.97 -7.66
C PRO A 107 1.01 -11.07 -8.51
N PHE A 108 0.99 -12.31 -8.05
CA PHE A 108 0.54 -13.48 -8.82
C PHE A 108 -0.98 -13.66 -8.77
N ILE A 109 -1.74 -12.59 -8.99
CA ILE A 109 -3.20 -12.52 -8.81
C ILE A 109 -3.93 -13.50 -9.73
N ARG A 110 -3.47 -13.69 -10.98
CA ARG A 110 -4.08 -14.62 -11.92
C ARG A 110 -4.03 -16.08 -11.45
N GLU A 111 -2.99 -16.45 -10.71
CA GLU A 111 -2.80 -17.81 -10.19
C GLU A 111 -3.46 -17.99 -8.82
N LEU A 112 -3.40 -17.00 -7.96
CA LEU A 112 -3.75 -17.10 -6.54
C LEU A 112 -5.13 -16.53 -6.22
N GLY A 113 -5.69 -15.66 -7.08
CA GLY A 113 -6.93 -14.94 -6.77
C GLY A 113 -6.82 -14.18 -5.45
N LEU A 114 -7.81 -14.33 -4.57
CA LEU A 114 -7.83 -13.71 -3.23
C LEU A 114 -6.68 -14.18 -2.31
N SER A 115 -6.10 -15.36 -2.56
CA SER A 115 -4.95 -15.83 -1.76
C SER A 115 -3.71 -14.97 -1.96
N SER A 116 -3.65 -14.16 -3.03
CA SER A 116 -2.58 -13.17 -3.24
C SER A 116 -2.54 -12.07 -2.16
N LEU A 117 -3.62 -11.88 -1.40
CA LEU A 117 -3.72 -10.87 -0.36
C LEU A 117 -2.95 -11.23 0.94
N ILE A 118 -2.71 -12.53 1.20
CA ILE A 118 -2.16 -13.04 2.47
C ILE A 118 -0.77 -13.67 2.34
N GLY A 119 -0.18 -13.66 1.15
CA GLY A 119 1.10 -14.31 0.91
C GLY A 119 2.30 -13.51 1.43
N SER A 120 3.42 -14.18 1.61
CA SER A 120 4.70 -13.53 1.93
C SER A 120 5.55 -13.33 0.69
N MET A 121 6.06 -12.13 0.48
CA MET A 121 6.96 -11.80 -0.62
C MET A 121 8.41 -12.12 -0.23
N GLY A 122 8.78 -13.39 -0.38
CA GLY A 122 10.12 -13.87 -0.08
C GLY A 122 11.08 -13.77 -1.27
N ARG A 123 12.32 -14.29 -1.09
CA ARG A 123 13.35 -14.25 -2.15
C ARG A 123 12.92 -14.92 -3.46
N LYS A 124 12.16 -16.01 -3.39
CA LYS A 124 11.68 -16.74 -4.57
C LYS A 124 10.66 -15.92 -5.36
N GLU A 125 9.71 -15.32 -4.66
CA GLU A 125 8.65 -14.48 -5.24
C GLU A 125 9.25 -13.22 -5.86
N ILE A 126 10.19 -12.55 -5.17
CA ILE A 126 10.91 -11.38 -5.70
C ILE A 126 11.68 -11.74 -6.94
N HIS A 127 12.47 -12.83 -6.91
CA HIS A 127 13.24 -13.28 -8.05
C HIS A 127 12.34 -13.60 -9.25
N ARG A 128 11.23 -14.31 -9.03
CA ARG A 128 10.23 -14.61 -10.04
C ARG A 128 9.64 -13.32 -10.64
N TYR A 129 9.16 -12.40 -9.79
CA TYR A 129 8.56 -11.15 -10.22
C TYR A 129 9.52 -10.32 -11.10
N CYS A 130 10.74 -10.12 -10.63
CA CYS A 130 11.73 -9.33 -11.36
C CYS A 130 12.11 -9.94 -12.70
N ARG A 131 12.11 -11.27 -12.82
CA ARG A 131 12.38 -11.94 -14.11
C ARG A 131 11.20 -11.84 -15.08
N GLU A 132 9.98 -11.93 -14.58
CA GLU A 132 8.76 -11.84 -15.39
C GLU A 132 8.45 -10.38 -15.79
N ASN A 133 8.98 -9.38 -15.06
CA ASN A 133 8.70 -7.96 -15.23
C ASN A 133 10.00 -7.11 -15.21
N PRO A 134 10.86 -7.21 -16.22
CA PRO A 134 12.23 -6.66 -16.17
C PRO A 134 12.33 -5.12 -16.14
N GLU A 135 11.23 -4.40 -16.42
CA GLU A 135 11.19 -2.94 -16.49
C GLU A 135 10.19 -2.32 -15.49
N GLN A 136 9.68 -3.13 -14.55
CA GLN A 136 8.59 -2.73 -13.66
C GLN A 136 9.04 -2.58 -12.22
N ILE A 137 8.43 -1.62 -11.53
CA ILE A 137 8.48 -1.49 -10.07
C ILE A 137 7.21 -2.12 -9.49
N LEU A 138 7.35 -2.94 -8.46
CA LEU A 138 6.23 -3.42 -7.67
C LEU A 138 6.14 -2.64 -6.37
N PHE A 139 5.08 -1.87 -6.18
CA PHE A 139 4.75 -1.29 -4.90
C PHE A 139 3.77 -2.16 -4.14
N ARG A 140 4.07 -2.42 -2.86
CA ARG A 140 3.23 -3.25 -2.00
C ARG A 140 3.09 -2.70 -0.58
N GLY A 141 2.00 -3.09 0.09
CA GLY A 141 1.76 -2.93 1.52
C GLY A 141 2.14 -4.19 2.30
N HIS A 142 1.32 -4.59 3.27
CA HIS A 142 1.35 -5.83 4.05
C HIS A 142 2.61 -6.05 4.90
N GLY A 143 3.78 -5.68 4.44
CA GLY A 143 5.06 -5.89 5.14
C GLY A 143 5.33 -4.92 6.30
N HIS A 144 4.60 -3.83 6.41
CA HIS A 144 4.65 -2.76 7.42
C HIS A 144 6.00 -2.04 7.56
N ASN A 145 7.12 -2.64 7.15
CA ASN A 145 8.44 -1.99 7.17
C ASN A 145 8.78 -1.48 5.77
N PRO A 146 9.21 -0.23 5.62
CA PRO A 146 9.65 0.30 4.34
C PRO A 146 10.95 -0.36 3.93
N GLU A 147 10.93 -1.02 2.76
CA GLU A 147 12.05 -1.80 2.24
C GLU A 147 12.01 -1.83 0.72
N ILE A 148 13.16 -1.89 0.09
CA ILE A 148 13.31 -2.21 -1.33
C ILE A 148 14.08 -3.51 -1.50
N ALA A 149 13.65 -4.32 -2.50
CA ALA A 149 14.36 -5.52 -2.91
C ALA A 149 14.52 -5.53 -4.43
N TRP A 150 15.71 -5.91 -4.92
CA TRP A 150 16.02 -5.96 -6.36
C TRP A 150 16.97 -7.11 -6.67
N LEU A 151 17.23 -7.37 -7.95
CA LEU A 151 18.20 -8.37 -8.38
C LEU A 151 19.57 -7.71 -8.66
N LYS A 152 20.62 -8.29 -8.07
CA LYS A 152 22.02 -8.06 -8.49
C LYS A 152 22.56 -9.38 -9.04
N GLY A 153 22.55 -9.51 -10.36
CA GLY A 153 22.76 -10.79 -11.03
C GLY A 153 21.64 -11.78 -10.69
N GLN A 154 21.97 -12.89 -10.02
CA GLN A 154 21.00 -13.89 -9.57
C GLN A 154 20.61 -13.74 -8.08
N GLN A 155 21.19 -12.79 -7.37
CA GLN A 155 20.96 -12.60 -5.95
C GLN A 155 19.89 -11.53 -5.70
N VAL A 156 18.96 -11.82 -4.80
CA VAL A 156 18.01 -10.84 -4.28
C VAL A 156 18.70 -10.03 -3.18
N MET A 157 18.84 -8.74 -3.42
CA MET A 157 19.33 -7.76 -2.45
C MET A 157 18.15 -7.13 -1.70
N PHE A 158 18.39 -6.68 -0.47
CA PHE A 158 17.41 -5.97 0.35
C PHE A 158 18.06 -4.74 0.96
N GLU A 159 17.31 -3.65 1.03
CA GLU A 159 17.73 -2.41 1.69
C GLU A 159 16.52 -1.81 2.42
N SER A 160 16.68 -1.52 3.72
CA SER A 160 15.66 -0.81 4.50
C SER A 160 15.63 0.66 4.10
N LEU A 161 14.43 1.21 3.89
CA LEU A 161 14.27 2.62 3.54
C LEU A 161 14.20 3.47 4.82
N ILE A 162 15.01 4.52 4.85
CA ILE A 162 15.05 5.46 5.97
C ILE A 162 14.14 6.64 5.64
N ALA A 163 13.26 7.01 6.56
CA ALA A 163 12.36 8.14 6.37
C ALA A 163 13.14 9.46 6.19
N GLY A 164 12.74 10.25 5.19
CA GLY A 164 13.40 11.50 4.80
C GLY A 164 14.66 11.30 3.95
N VAL A 165 14.94 10.07 3.50
CA VAL A 165 16.08 9.78 2.60
C VAL A 165 15.55 9.36 1.24
N ARG A 166 15.91 10.15 0.24
CA ARG A 166 15.62 9.88 -1.17
C ARG A 166 16.50 8.73 -1.68
N LEU A 167 15.88 7.77 -2.39
CA LEU A 167 16.57 6.64 -3.01
C LEU A 167 16.32 6.64 -4.52
N ASP A 168 17.40 6.67 -5.31
CA ASP A 168 17.37 6.52 -6.75
C ASP A 168 17.09 5.06 -7.14
N LEU A 169 16.23 4.86 -8.14
CA LEU A 169 15.80 3.54 -8.61
C LEU A 169 16.46 3.10 -9.92
N LEU A 170 17.20 3.97 -10.62
CA LEU A 170 17.74 3.68 -11.97
C LEU A 170 18.50 2.36 -12.05
N ASP A 171 19.37 2.09 -11.07
CA ASP A 171 20.20 0.87 -11.04
C ASP A 171 19.52 -0.30 -10.29
N ARG A 172 18.26 -0.14 -9.87
CA ARG A 172 17.51 -1.12 -9.07
C ARG A 172 16.28 -1.69 -9.75
N ILE A 173 15.87 -1.15 -10.89
CA ILE A 173 14.74 -1.70 -11.67
C ILE A 173 15.20 -2.94 -12.43
N PRO A 174 14.46 -4.05 -12.38
CA PRO A 174 13.18 -4.25 -11.69
C PRO A 174 13.33 -4.39 -10.16
N CYS A 175 12.37 -3.88 -9.41
CA CYS A 175 12.42 -3.96 -7.95
C CYS A 175 11.03 -4.12 -7.31
N VAL A 176 11.05 -4.51 -6.04
CA VAL A 176 9.87 -4.62 -5.16
C VAL A 176 10.05 -3.64 -4.00
N VAL A 177 9.11 -2.74 -3.83
CA VAL A 177 9.12 -1.71 -2.80
C VAL A 177 7.94 -1.93 -1.84
N THR A 178 8.24 -2.14 -0.57
CA THR A 178 7.25 -2.11 0.51
C THR A 178 7.18 -0.69 1.07
N CYS A 179 6.01 -0.04 1.03
CA CYS A 179 5.90 1.39 1.34
C CYS A 179 5.90 1.73 2.83
N GLY A 180 5.83 0.75 3.73
CA GLY A 180 5.63 0.98 5.16
C GLY A 180 4.15 1.13 5.51
N ALA A 181 3.83 1.18 6.81
CA ALA A 181 2.46 1.19 7.31
C ALA A 181 2.06 2.55 7.88
N LEU A 182 0.83 3.00 7.57
CA LEU A 182 0.23 4.20 8.17
C LEU A 182 0.11 4.08 9.69
N THR A 183 -0.14 2.86 10.22
CA THR A 183 -0.16 2.60 11.67
C THR A 183 1.16 2.92 12.36
N ARG A 184 2.26 2.94 11.62
CA ARG A 184 3.60 3.36 12.09
C ARG A 184 3.92 4.83 11.79
N GLY A 185 2.98 5.57 11.17
CA GLY A 185 3.17 6.95 10.76
C GLY A 185 4.07 7.09 9.53
N LEU A 186 4.09 6.07 8.65
CA LEU A 186 4.90 6.03 7.45
C LEU A 186 4.04 6.05 6.20
N CYS A 187 4.48 6.79 5.20
CA CYS A 187 3.99 6.77 3.83
C CYS A 187 5.17 6.96 2.87
N MET A 188 4.92 7.09 1.58
CA MET A 188 5.98 7.17 0.59
C MET A 188 5.57 8.08 -0.56
N ILE A 189 6.52 8.76 -1.16
CA ILE A 189 6.36 9.34 -2.50
C ILE A 189 7.21 8.58 -3.52
N TRP A 190 6.72 8.59 -4.76
CA TRP A 190 7.43 8.13 -5.94
C TRP A 190 7.35 9.18 -7.03
N ASP A 191 8.50 9.53 -7.59
CA ASP A 191 8.59 10.37 -8.78
C ASP A 191 9.05 9.54 -9.98
N PRO A 192 8.14 9.17 -10.90
CA PRO A 192 8.49 8.37 -12.07
C PRO A 192 9.32 9.13 -13.11
N ALA A 193 9.31 10.46 -13.12
CA ALA A 193 10.12 11.26 -14.03
C ALA A 193 11.58 11.32 -13.60
N GLU A 194 11.81 11.48 -12.30
CA GLU A 194 13.14 11.53 -11.68
C GLU A 194 13.63 10.16 -11.21
N ASN A 195 12.81 9.10 -11.33
CA ASN A 195 13.12 7.72 -10.93
C ASN A 195 13.58 7.56 -9.47
N TYR A 196 12.93 8.20 -8.51
CA TYR A 196 13.24 8.03 -7.09
C TYR A 196 12.00 7.73 -6.23
N ILE A 197 12.27 7.15 -5.09
CA ILE A 197 11.32 7.01 -3.98
C ILE A 197 11.85 7.71 -2.73
N GLU A 198 10.95 8.13 -1.86
CA GLU A 198 11.28 8.63 -0.54
C GLU A 198 10.24 8.13 0.46
N SER A 199 10.69 7.42 1.50
CA SER A 199 9.84 7.08 2.63
C SER A 199 9.68 8.32 3.52
N LEU A 200 8.47 8.61 3.96
CA LEU A 200 8.13 9.79 4.74
C LEU A 200 7.54 9.41 6.09
N SER A 201 7.86 10.17 7.13
CA SER A 201 7.21 10.06 8.43
C SER A 201 6.34 11.29 8.67
N PHE A 202 5.03 11.09 8.91
CA PHE A 202 4.09 12.17 9.24
C PHE A 202 3.75 12.24 10.75
N ARG A 203 4.29 11.32 11.57
CA ARG A 203 4.25 11.49 13.01
C ARG A 203 5.24 12.60 13.38
N ARG A 204 4.73 13.77 13.78
CA ARG A 204 5.57 14.76 14.44
C ARG A 204 6.24 14.06 15.62
N SER A 205 7.56 14.01 15.64
CA SER A 205 8.30 13.69 16.84
C SER A 205 7.77 14.65 17.92
N HIS A 206 7.09 14.13 18.94
CA HIS A 206 6.88 14.88 20.18
C HIS A 206 8.28 15.02 20.78
N SER A 207 9.03 16.02 20.29
CA SER A 207 10.20 16.54 20.99
C SER A 207 9.64 17.13 22.27
N GLY A 208 9.90 16.41 23.36
CA GLY A 208 9.43 16.73 24.69
C GLY A 208 9.73 18.19 25.09
N ARG A 209 8.79 18.76 25.75
CA ARG A 209 9.03 19.81 26.72
C ARG A 209 9.05 19.18 28.13
#